data_86172af9c0696f157c0fc1f94f4d3d32
#
_entry.id   86172af9c0696f157c0fc1f94f4d3d32
#
_cell.length_a   1.000
_cell.length_b   1.000
_cell.length_c   1.000
_cell.angle_alpha   90.00
_cell.angle_beta   90.00
_cell.angle_gamma   90.00
#
_symmetry.space_group_name_H-M   'P 1'
#
loop_
_entity.id
_entity.type
_entity.pdbx_description
1 polymer ?
#
loop_
_entity_poly.entity_id
_entity_poly.type
_entity_poly.pdbx_seq_one_letter_code
_entity_poly.pdbx_strand_id
1 'polypeptide(L)'
;MRLDALCVLGDGTKCNIEVQRADNDDHLRRARFNASSITVRESNPGEKFNDVIDLYIVYISQFDFLGYGFTTYHIDKTIRENGAVVDDGLHEIFVNTVIKDGSRTSDLMDCFTKKEFASKEFPAVTKRFNSLKSEGGAPAVCEVMEKYLSKERIDAICNMIKYGVPKEKILLDYSVEDYEAALASLKKTE
;
A
#
# COMPACT_ATOMS: atom_id res chain seq x y z
N MET A 1 -9.35 0.35 6.12
CA MET A 1 -8.10 1.01 5.66
C MET A 1 -7.72 0.39 4.33
N ARG A 2 -7.42 1.18 3.33
CA ARG A 2 -6.93 0.71 2.02
C ARG A 2 -5.43 0.98 1.97
N LEU A 3 -4.63 -0.07 1.79
CA LEU A 3 -3.19 -0.01 1.54
C LEU A 3 -2.97 -0.19 0.03
N ASP A 4 -1.98 0.48 -0.53
CA ASP A 4 -1.68 0.31 -1.96
C ASP A 4 -1.03 -1.05 -2.21
N ALA A 5 -0.03 -1.43 -1.42
CA ALA A 5 0.52 -2.78 -1.43
C ALA A 5 1.13 -3.15 -0.07
N LEU A 6 0.81 -4.34 0.43
CA LEU A 6 1.49 -4.94 1.58
C LEU A 6 2.20 -6.21 1.12
N CYS A 7 3.51 -6.22 1.26
CA CYS A 7 4.40 -7.29 0.83
C CYS A 7 5.00 -8.00 2.05
N VAL A 8 5.38 -9.27 1.87
CA VAL A 8 6.18 -10.03 2.83
C VAL A 8 7.53 -10.29 2.17
N LEU A 9 8.60 -9.88 2.82
CA LEU A 9 9.97 -10.14 2.39
C LEU A 9 10.38 -11.58 2.71
N GLY A 10 11.49 -12.05 2.14
CA GLY A 10 11.91 -13.44 2.27
C GLY A 10 12.25 -13.89 3.68
N ASP A 11 12.54 -12.96 4.58
CA ASP A 11 12.80 -13.17 6.01
C ASP A 11 11.54 -13.07 6.90
N GLY A 12 10.38 -12.79 6.30
CA GLY A 12 9.11 -12.60 6.99
C GLY A 12 8.78 -11.15 7.33
N THR A 13 9.72 -10.22 7.16
CA THR A 13 9.52 -8.78 7.37
C THR A 13 8.38 -8.26 6.50
N LYS A 14 7.54 -7.41 7.05
CA LYS A 14 6.45 -6.76 6.29
C LYS A 14 6.93 -5.45 5.66
N CYS A 15 6.44 -5.19 4.45
CA CYS A 15 6.73 -3.95 3.75
C CYS A 15 5.43 -3.39 3.15
N ASN A 16 5.00 -2.24 3.63
CA ASN A 16 3.89 -1.49 3.03
C ASN A 16 4.42 -0.46 2.05
N ILE A 17 3.93 -0.50 0.82
CA ILE A 17 4.26 0.47 -0.22
C ILE A 17 3.02 1.31 -0.50
N GLU A 18 3.15 2.62 -0.32
CA GLU A 18 2.12 3.62 -0.61
C GLU A 18 2.59 4.52 -1.76
N VAL A 19 1.71 4.81 -2.71
CA VAL A 19 2.00 5.71 -3.83
C VAL A 19 1.05 6.89 -3.80
N GLN A 20 1.59 8.10 -3.62
CA GLN A 20 0.80 9.33 -3.49
C GLN A 20 1.09 10.32 -4.63
N ARG A 21 0.03 10.72 -5.34
CA ARG A 21 0.11 11.70 -6.42
C ARG A 21 -0.29 13.11 -6.01
N ALA A 22 -1.23 13.22 -5.07
CA ALA A 22 -1.71 14.51 -4.58
C ALA A 22 -1.01 14.91 -3.29
N ASP A 23 -0.65 16.19 -3.18
CA ASP A 23 -0.13 16.75 -1.94
C ASP A 23 -1.32 17.24 -1.08
N ASN A 24 -1.57 16.51 0.02
CA ASN A 24 -2.63 16.82 0.97
C ASN A 24 -2.06 17.26 2.34
N ASP A 25 -0.74 17.50 2.43
CA ASP A 25 -0.01 17.88 3.65
C ASP A 25 -0.24 16.92 4.85
N ASP A 26 -0.44 15.64 4.56
CA ASP A 26 -0.73 14.63 5.60
C ASP A 26 0.26 13.44 5.61
N HIS A 27 1.34 13.51 4.86
CA HIS A 27 2.20 12.37 4.49
C HIS A 27 2.78 11.60 5.68
N LEU A 28 3.44 12.27 6.63
CA LEU A 28 4.01 11.64 7.83
C LEU A 28 2.91 11.04 8.73
N ARG A 29 1.77 11.72 8.84
CA ARG A 29 0.65 11.22 9.64
C ARG A 29 0.00 10.00 9.02
N ARG A 30 -0.07 9.96 7.69
CA ARG A 30 -0.58 8.83 6.91
C ARG A 30 0.34 7.61 7.05
N ALA A 31 1.66 7.79 6.90
CA ALA A 31 2.65 6.75 7.11
C ALA A 31 2.52 6.14 8.52
N ARG A 32 2.50 6.99 9.57
CA ARG A 32 2.28 6.57 10.95
C ARG A 32 0.95 5.83 11.17
N PHE A 33 -0.14 6.32 10.58
CA PHE A 33 -1.46 5.67 10.68
C PHE A 33 -1.43 4.27 10.06
N ASN A 34 -0.84 4.14 8.86
CA ASN A 34 -0.71 2.86 8.18
C ASN A 34 0.17 1.89 8.98
N ALA A 35 1.33 2.34 9.46
CA ALA A 35 2.21 1.56 10.31
C ALA A 35 1.50 1.02 11.55
N SER A 36 0.81 1.89 12.29
CA SER A 36 0.07 1.49 13.49
C SER A 36 -1.04 0.48 13.19
N SER A 37 -1.77 0.70 12.09
CA SER A 37 -2.87 -0.18 11.69
C SER A 37 -2.38 -1.57 11.25
N ILE A 38 -1.23 -1.65 10.57
CA ILE A 38 -0.61 -2.90 10.17
C ILE A 38 -0.10 -3.64 11.41
N THR A 39 0.63 -2.94 12.30
CA THR A 39 1.14 -3.51 13.54
C THR A 39 0.02 -4.15 14.36
N VAL A 40 -1.08 -3.43 14.59
CA VAL A 40 -2.24 -3.96 15.34
C VAL A 40 -2.86 -5.17 14.65
N ARG A 41 -3.00 -5.13 13.33
CA ARG A 41 -3.62 -6.23 12.56
C ARG A 41 -2.77 -7.50 12.55
N GLU A 42 -1.45 -7.36 12.52
CA GLU A 42 -0.51 -8.48 12.43
C GLU A 42 -0.11 -9.01 13.82
N SER A 43 -0.46 -8.32 14.92
CA SER A 43 -0.20 -8.76 16.29
C SER A 43 -1.32 -9.66 16.81
N ASN A 44 -0.95 -10.68 17.62
CA ASN A 44 -1.90 -11.60 18.22
C ASN A 44 -2.18 -11.23 19.69
N PRO A 45 -3.42 -11.46 20.18
CA PRO A 45 -3.73 -11.27 21.60
C PRO A 45 -2.82 -12.11 22.50
N GLY A 46 -2.14 -11.48 23.47
CA GLY A 46 -1.23 -12.14 24.39
C GLY A 46 0.20 -12.34 23.89
N GLU A 47 0.50 -11.90 22.67
CA GLU A 47 1.86 -11.86 22.13
C GLU A 47 2.75 -10.91 22.94
N LYS A 48 4.04 -11.23 23.05
CA LYS A 48 5.01 -10.35 23.71
C LYS A 48 5.35 -9.19 22.79
N PHE A 49 5.57 -7.99 23.33
CA PHE A 49 5.94 -6.84 22.49
C PHE A 49 7.28 -7.01 21.75
N ASN A 50 8.19 -7.87 22.25
CA ASN A 50 9.42 -8.21 21.54
C ASN A 50 9.19 -9.07 20.27
N ASP A 51 8.02 -9.67 20.13
CA ASP A 51 7.65 -10.52 19.01
C ASP A 51 6.82 -9.74 17.97
N VAL A 52 6.55 -8.45 18.22
CA VAL A 52 5.91 -7.55 17.23
C VAL A 52 6.77 -7.46 15.99
N ILE A 53 6.13 -7.56 14.82
CA ILE A 53 6.81 -7.62 13.52
C ILE A 53 7.67 -6.41 13.21
N ASP A 54 8.77 -6.60 12.52
CA ASP A 54 9.48 -5.54 11.83
C ASP A 54 8.71 -5.10 10.59
N LEU A 55 8.58 -3.78 10.41
CA LEU A 55 7.74 -3.18 9.39
C LEU A 55 8.46 -2.06 8.65
N TYR A 56 8.55 -2.19 7.33
CA TYR A 56 8.97 -1.12 6.44
C TYR A 56 7.75 -0.38 5.89
N ILE A 57 7.75 0.94 6.00
CA ILE A 57 6.81 1.84 5.31
C ILE A 57 7.58 2.54 4.20
N VAL A 58 7.31 2.17 2.96
CA VAL A 58 7.87 2.82 1.77
C VAL A 58 6.80 3.73 1.17
N TYR A 59 7.02 5.04 1.26
CA TYR A 59 6.10 6.05 0.80
C TYR A 59 6.65 6.75 -0.45
N ILE A 60 6.02 6.52 -1.60
CA ILE A 60 6.45 7.07 -2.88
C ILE A 60 5.56 8.25 -3.26
N SER A 61 6.14 9.44 -3.46
CA SER A 61 5.42 10.66 -3.81
C SER A 61 5.87 11.24 -5.15
N GLN A 62 4.98 11.99 -5.82
CA GLN A 62 5.33 12.75 -7.02
C GLN A 62 5.89 14.16 -6.72
N PHE A 63 6.28 14.42 -5.49
CA PHE A 63 6.79 15.71 -5.01
C PHE A 63 7.71 15.48 -3.82
N ASP A 64 8.59 16.46 -3.55
CA ASP A 64 9.48 16.46 -2.40
C ASP A 64 8.84 17.22 -1.23
N PHE A 65 7.97 16.53 -0.47
CA PHE A 65 7.21 17.16 0.62
C PHE A 65 8.08 17.56 1.83
N LEU A 66 9.28 16.97 1.99
CA LEU A 66 10.23 17.38 3.03
C LEU A 66 11.10 18.57 2.60
N GLY A 67 11.26 18.77 1.28
CA GLY A 67 11.91 19.97 0.73
C GLY A 67 13.43 20.04 0.87
N TYR A 68 14.10 18.92 1.22
CA TYR A 68 15.57 18.91 1.37
C TYR A 68 16.32 18.48 0.10
N GLY A 69 15.62 18.13 -0.97
CA GLY A 69 16.22 17.84 -2.28
C GLY A 69 16.86 16.46 -2.41
N PHE A 70 16.49 15.48 -1.59
CA PHE A 70 16.96 14.10 -1.71
C PHE A 70 15.91 13.23 -2.39
N THR A 71 16.35 12.27 -3.21
CA THR A 71 15.44 11.26 -3.79
C THR A 71 14.85 10.36 -2.70
N THR A 72 15.63 10.02 -1.68
CA THR A 72 15.22 9.12 -0.60
C THR A 72 15.53 9.73 0.75
N TYR A 73 14.56 9.64 1.65
CA TYR A 73 14.69 10.00 3.05
C TYR A 73 14.45 8.77 3.91
N HIS A 74 15.34 8.51 4.86
CA HIS A 74 15.16 7.55 5.93
C HIS A 74 14.83 8.34 7.20
N ILE A 75 13.73 8.00 7.85
CA ILE A 75 13.32 8.65 9.09
C ILE A 75 13.46 7.64 10.22
N ASP A 76 14.37 7.96 11.14
CA ASP A 76 14.68 7.15 12.31
C ASP A 76 14.28 7.88 13.59
N LYS A 77 13.96 7.10 14.62
CA LYS A 77 13.80 7.63 15.97
C LYS A 77 15.15 7.88 16.59
N THR A 78 15.28 9.03 17.24
CA THR A 78 16.53 9.42 17.89
C THR A 78 16.29 9.83 19.33
N ILE A 79 17.23 9.49 20.22
CA ILE A 79 17.29 10.01 21.59
C ILE A 79 17.78 11.46 21.50
N ARG A 80 16.94 12.42 21.87
CA ARG A 80 17.25 13.86 21.75
C ARG A 80 18.51 14.25 22.52
N GLU A 81 18.77 13.63 23.66
CA GLU A 81 19.84 14.00 24.59
C GLU A 81 21.24 13.66 24.05
N ASN A 82 21.37 12.65 23.20
CA ASN A 82 22.68 12.19 22.69
C ASN A 82 22.70 11.94 21.19
N GLY A 83 21.58 12.08 20.48
CA GLY A 83 21.47 11.84 19.03
C GLY A 83 21.54 10.37 18.60
N ALA A 84 21.55 9.42 19.54
CA ALA A 84 21.60 8.02 19.18
C ALA A 84 20.31 7.56 18.51
N VAL A 85 20.45 6.79 17.42
CA VAL A 85 19.30 6.16 16.73
C VAL A 85 18.80 4.99 17.58
N VAL A 86 17.48 4.87 17.67
CA VAL A 86 16.80 3.78 18.37
C VAL A 86 16.02 2.96 17.35
N ASP A 87 16.31 1.68 17.29
CA ASP A 87 15.58 0.72 16.49
C ASP A 87 14.42 0.13 17.31
N ASP A 88 13.21 0.28 16.81
CA ASP A 88 12.00 -0.29 17.40
C ASP A 88 11.23 -1.19 16.39
N GLY A 89 11.90 -1.61 15.33
CA GLY A 89 11.35 -2.44 14.27
C GLY A 89 10.49 -1.69 13.24
N LEU A 90 10.32 -0.35 13.36
CA LEU A 90 9.64 0.48 12.36
C LEU A 90 10.65 1.27 11.53
N HIS A 91 10.65 1.02 10.22
CA HIS A 91 11.52 1.68 9.25
C HIS A 91 10.70 2.51 8.27
N GLU A 92 10.86 3.83 8.29
CA GLU A 92 10.12 4.73 7.40
C GLU A 92 11.03 5.26 6.30
N ILE A 93 10.67 4.96 5.05
CA ILE A 93 11.42 5.36 3.85
C ILE A 93 10.50 6.17 2.94
N PHE A 94 10.84 7.44 2.75
CA PHE A 94 10.12 8.31 1.84
C PHE A 94 10.94 8.51 0.57
N VAL A 95 10.30 8.25 -0.58
CA VAL A 95 10.94 8.35 -1.90
C VAL A 95 10.14 9.31 -2.74
N ASN A 96 10.80 10.29 -3.35
CA ASN A 96 10.12 11.14 -4.32
C ASN A 96 10.60 10.84 -5.75
N THR A 97 9.71 11.05 -6.71
CA THR A 97 9.99 10.75 -8.12
C THR A 97 10.50 11.97 -8.90
N VAL A 98 10.59 13.15 -8.23
CA VAL A 98 10.96 14.42 -8.86
C VAL A 98 12.47 14.62 -8.88
N ILE A 99 13.13 14.34 -7.76
CA ILE A 99 14.57 14.57 -7.62
C ILE A 99 15.34 13.53 -8.41
N LYS A 100 16.30 14.02 -9.21
CA LYS A 100 17.19 13.20 -10.05
C LYS A 100 18.63 13.42 -9.60
N ASP A 101 19.01 12.66 -8.58
CA ASP A 101 20.33 12.72 -7.96
C ASP A 101 21.34 11.69 -8.52
N GLY A 102 20.93 10.90 -9.54
CA GLY A 102 21.75 9.87 -10.16
C GLY A 102 21.88 8.60 -9.31
N SER A 103 21.11 8.46 -8.22
CA SER A 103 21.07 7.25 -7.43
C SER A 103 20.26 6.15 -8.16
N ARG A 104 20.51 4.89 -7.78
CA ARG A 104 19.74 3.74 -8.25
C ARG A 104 18.24 3.90 -7.98
N THR A 105 17.88 4.48 -6.85
CA THR A 105 16.49 4.76 -6.49
C THR A 105 15.89 5.78 -7.43
N SER A 106 16.60 6.86 -7.75
CA SER A 106 16.18 7.87 -8.71
C SER A 106 15.93 7.28 -10.10
N ASP A 107 16.80 6.37 -10.56
CA ASP A 107 16.63 5.66 -11.83
C ASP A 107 15.41 4.72 -11.81
N LEU A 108 15.20 4.01 -10.70
CA LEU A 108 14.00 3.17 -10.53
C LEU A 108 12.72 3.99 -10.56
N MET A 109 12.72 5.18 -9.96
CA MET A 109 11.55 6.07 -9.92
C MET A 109 11.10 6.55 -11.31
N ASP A 110 11.92 6.43 -12.33
CA ASP A 110 11.55 6.70 -13.72
C ASP A 110 10.38 5.83 -14.21
N CYS A 111 10.21 4.63 -13.65
CA CYS A 111 9.05 3.77 -13.97
C CYS A 111 7.69 4.39 -13.59
N PHE A 112 7.65 5.35 -12.65
CA PHE A 112 6.43 6.06 -12.26
C PHE A 112 6.16 7.31 -13.09
N THR A 113 7.18 7.89 -13.72
CA THR A 113 7.10 9.20 -14.37
C THR A 113 7.26 9.16 -15.89
N LYS A 114 7.97 8.17 -16.43
CA LYS A 114 8.25 8.07 -17.88
C LYS A 114 7.23 7.19 -18.61
N LYS A 115 6.97 7.56 -19.86
CA LYS A 115 6.12 6.74 -20.76
C LYS A 115 6.79 5.43 -21.17
N GLU A 116 8.11 5.39 -21.17
CA GLU A 116 8.92 4.22 -21.51
C GLU A 116 9.92 3.99 -20.39
N PHE A 117 10.09 2.75 -19.97
CA PHE A 117 11.05 2.35 -18.97
C PHE A 117 11.79 1.11 -19.44
N ALA A 118 13.11 1.22 -19.51
CA ALA A 118 14.01 0.12 -19.81
C ALA A 118 15.28 0.27 -18.98
N SER A 119 15.48 -0.63 -18.05
CA SER A 119 16.64 -0.63 -17.17
C SER A 119 17.29 -2.01 -17.14
N LYS A 120 18.60 -2.05 -17.39
CA LYS A 120 19.40 -3.29 -17.22
C LYS A 120 19.53 -3.68 -15.76
N GLU A 121 19.47 -2.72 -14.87
CA GLU A 121 19.60 -2.91 -13.43
C GLU A 121 18.31 -3.45 -12.78
N PHE A 122 17.15 -3.10 -13.36
CA PHE A 122 15.85 -3.53 -12.89
C PHE A 122 15.08 -4.34 -13.95
N PRO A 123 15.60 -5.51 -14.37
CA PRO A 123 15.00 -6.27 -15.49
C PRO A 123 13.59 -6.77 -15.19
N ALA A 124 13.29 -7.13 -13.93
CA ALA A 124 11.95 -7.56 -13.53
C ALA A 124 10.92 -6.41 -13.64
N VAL A 125 11.30 -5.21 -13.20
CA VAL A 125 10.44 -4.01 -13.32
C VAL A 125 10.25 -3.64 -14.78
N THR A 126 11.32 -3.66 -15.58
CA THR A 126 11.26 -3.40 -17.03
C THR A 126 10.31 -4.38 -17.72
N LYS A 127 10.44 -5.67 -17.45
CA LYS A 127 9.55 -6.71 -18.02
C LYS A 127 8.09 -6.45 -17.66
N ARG A 128 7.81 -6.18 -16.39
CA ARG A 128 6.44 -5.91 -15.92
C ARG A 128 5.87 -4.63 -16.49
N PHE A 129 6.67 -3.55 -16.53
CA PHE A 129 6.29 -2.29 -17.13
C PHE A 129 5.89 -2.45 -18.60
N ASN A 130 6.68 -3.19 -19.40
CA ASN A 130 6.42 -3.41 -20.80
C ASN A 130 5.17 -4.30 -21.02
N SER A 131 4.95 -5.33 -20.17
CA SER A 131 3.74 -6.15 -20.26
C SER A 131 2.48 -5.33 -20.01
N LEU A 132 2.46 -4.47 -19.01
CA LEU A 132 1.33 -3.58 -18.72
C LEU A 132 1.04 -2.59 -19.86
N LYS A 133 2.06 -2.17 -20.60
CA LYS A 133 1.92 -1.27 -21.76
C LYS A 133 1.43 -1.99 -23.02
N SER A 134 1.89 -3.21 -23.26
CA SER A 134 1.48 -4.00 -24.44
C SER A 134 0.03 -4.48 -24.36
N GLU A 135 -0.52 -4.61 -23.15
CA GLU A 135 -1.91 -5.01 -22.90
C GLU A 135 -2.94 -3.86 -23.06
N GLY A 136 -2.57 -2.76 -23.74
CA GLY A 136 -3.50 -1.69 -24.09
C GLY A 136 -3.81 -0.68 -23.00
N GLY A 137 -2.95 -0.55 -22.00
CA GLY A 137 -3.03 0.52 -20.99
C GLY A 137 -4.19 0.39 -19.99
N ALA A 138 -4.99 -0.65 -20.06
CA ALA A 138 -5.79 -1.06 -18.93
C ALA A 138 -4.85 -1.70 -17.89
N PRO A 139 -4.85 -1.27 -16.63
CA PRO A 139 -4.17 -2.06 -15.62
C PRO A 139 -4.80 -3.45 -15.67
N ALA A 140 -4.02 -4.48 -16.00
CA ALA A 140 -4.35 -5.80 -15.50
C ALA A 140 -4.38 -5.63 -13.97
N VAL A 141 -5.56 -5.33 -13.46
CA VAL A 141 -5.82 -5.41 -12.02
C VAL A 141 -5.41 -6.83 -11.70
N CYS A 142 -4.38 -6.98 -10.86
CA CYS A 142 -3.89 -8.29 -10.51
C CYS A 142 -5.11 -9.11 -10.10
N GLU A 143 -5.35 -10.30 -10.71
CA GLU A 143 -6.53 -11.14 -10.39
C GLU A 143 -6.70 -11.35 -8.88
N VAL A 144 -5.59 -11.33 -8.15
CA VAL A 144 -5.55 -11.39 -6.68
C VAL A 144 -6.15 -10.12 -6.07
N MET A 145 -5.82 -8.94 -6.62
CA MET A 145 -6.35 -7.66 -6.16
C MET A 145 -7.84 -7.54 -6.48
N GLU A 146 -8.25 -8.01 -7.65
CA GLU A 146 -9.66 -8.00 -8.07
C GLU A 146 -10.50 -8.97 -7.22
N LYS A 147 -9.96 -10.15 -6.93
CA LYS A 147 -10.57 -11.11 -5.99
C LYS A 147 -10.64 -10.56 -4.55
N TYR A 148 -9.61 -9.82 -4.12
CA TYR A 148 -9.59 -9.21 -2.78
C TYR A 148 -10.61 -8.07 -2.69
N LEU A 149 -10.64 -7.17 -3.68
CA LEU A 149 -11.59 -6.04 -3.73
C LEU A 149 -13.04 -6.53 -3.88
N SER A 150 -13.29 -7.59 -4.66
CA SER A 150 -14.61 -8.17 -4.79
C SER A 150 -15.06 -8.82 -3.48
N LYS A 151 -14.16 -9.51 -2.76
CA LYS A 151 -14.45 -10.08 -1.44
C LYS A 151 -14.82 -9.00 -0.42
N GLU A 152 -14.05 -7.92 -0.32
CA GLU A 152 -14.37 -6.82 0.60
C GLU A 152 -15.71 -6.15 0.28
N ARG A 153 -16.04 -5.97 -1.01
CA ARG A 153 -17.36 -5.44 -1.43
C ARG A 153 -18.50 -6.39 -1.03
N ILE A 154 -18.33 -7.68 -1.27
CA ILE A 154 -19.32 -8.71 -0.90
C ILE A 154 -19.52 -8.73 0.62
N ASP A 155 -18.45 -8.69 1.41
CA ASP A 155 -18.52 -8.68 2.88
C ASP A 155 -19.22 -7.39 3.41
N ALA A 156 -18.94 -6.23 2.79
CA ALA A 156 -19.64 -4.98 3.11
C ALA A 156 -21.14 -5.08 2.81
N ILE A 157 -21.52 -5.61 1.66
CA ILE A 157 -22.92 -5.80 1.28
C ILE A 157 -23.61 -6.81 2.21
N CYS A 158 -22.94 -7.92 2.58
CA CYS A 158 -23.46 -8.88 3.54
C CYS A 158 -23.81 -8.21 4.88
N ASN A 159 -22.93 -7.34 5.36
CA ASN A 159 -23.20 -6.58 6.59
C ASN A 159 -24.38 -5.63 6.43
N MET A 160 -24.48 -4.90 5.30
CA MET A 160 -25.62 -4.03 5.02
C MET A 160 -26.93 -4.80 5.01
N ILE A 161 -26.98 -5.98 4.39
CA ILE A 161 -28.17 -6.86 4.36
C ILE A 161 -28.51 -7.32 5.78
N LYS A 162 -27.54 -7.75 6.58
CA LYS A 162 -27.74 -8.16 7.98
C LYS A 162 -28.32 -7.03 8.85
N TYR A 163 -27.93 -5.79 8.57
CA TYR A 163 -28.43 -4.61 9.27
C TYR A 163 -29.74 -4.05 8.66
N GLY A 164 -30.35 -4.75 7.72
CA GLY A 164 -31.64 -4.38 7.15
C GLY A 164 -31.64 -3.19 6.20
N VAL A 165 -30.49 -2.87 5.58
CA VAL A 165 -30.41 -1.82 4.57
C VAL A 165 -31.20 -2.26 3.33
N PRO A 166 -32.17 -1.45 2.82
CA PRO A 166 -32.94 -1.80 1.63
C PRO A 166 -32.07 -2.00 0.38
N LYS A 167 -32.47 -2.98 -0.45
CA LYS A 167 -31.74 -3.32 -1.70
C LYS A 167 -31.50 -2.09 -2.59
N GLU A 168 -32.51 -1.23 -2.73
CA GLU A 168 -32.46 -0.03 -3.57
C GLU A 168 -31.36 0.93 -3.12
N LYS A 169 -31.10 1.01 -1.80
CA LYS A 169 -30.02 1.84 -1.25
C LYS A 169 -28.64 1.23 -1.46
N ILE A 170 -28.53 -0.10 -1.35
CA ILE A 170 -27.28 -0.81 -1.61
C ILE A 170 -26.88 -0.67 -3.08
N LEU A 171 -27.85 -0.75 -3.99
CA LEU A 171 -27.60 -0.64 -5.43
C LEU A 171 -27.28 0.77 -5.93
N LEU A 172 -27.29 1.80 -5.05
CA LEU A 172 -26.76 3.13 -5.40
C LEU A 172 -25.22 3.14 -5.47
N ASP A 173 -24.58 2.31 -4.64
CA ASP A 173 -23.14 2.31 -4.47
C ASP A 173 -22.46 1.03 -4.96
N TYR A 174 -23.24 -0.07 -5.17
CA TYR A 174 -22.72 -1.40 -5.52
C TYR A 174 -23.45 -1.98 -6.74
N SER A 175 -22.76 -2.88 -7.46
CA SER A 175 -23.34 -3.56 -8.62
C SER A 175 -24.40 -4.62 -8.22
N VAL A 176 -25.26 -4.96 -9.17
CA VAL A 176 -26.24 -6.04 -9.00
C VAL A 176 -25.56 -7.38 -8.80
N GLU A 177 -24.45 -7.62 -9.53
CA GLU A 177 -23.65 -8.83 -9.46
C GLU A 177 -23.02 -9.02 -8.07
N ASP A 178 -22.44 -7.96 -7.49
CA ASP A 178 -21.88 -7.98 -6.14
C ASP A 178 -22.96 -8.24 -5.08
N TYR A 179 -24.18 -7.67 -5.27
CA TYR A 179 -25.32 -7.89 -4.38
C TYR A 179 -25.82 -9.34 -4.42
N GLU A 180 -25.94 -9.94 -5.60
CA GLU A 180 -26.35 -11.34 -5.77
C GLU A 180 -25.29 -12.30 -5.18
N ALA A 181 -24.02 -12.00 -5.37
CA ALA A 181 -22.92 -12.76 -4.77
C ALA A 181 -22.97 -12.70 -3.22
N ALA A 182 -23.28 -11.55 -2.64
CA ALA A 182 -23.45 -11.39 -1.21
C ALA A 182 -24.65 -12.20 -0.67
N LEU A 183 -25.78 -12.22 -1.36
CA LEU A 183 -26.93 -13.05 -1.01
C LEU A 183 -26.59 -14.55 -1.05
N ALA A 184 -25.84 -14.97 -2.08
CA ALA A 184 -25.40 -16.36 -2.19
C ALA A 184 -24.42 -16.75 -1.07
N SER A 185 -23.56 -15.82 -0.63
CA SER A 185 -22.64 -16.04 0.48
C SER A 185 -23.38 -16.19 1.82
N LEU A 186 -24.40 -15.38 2.09
CA LEU A 186 -25.20 -15.45 3.31
C LEU A 186 -25.97 -16.78 3.41
N LYS A 187 -26.49 -17.30 2.30
CA LYS A 187 -27.23 -18.60 2.26
C LYS A 187 -26.35 -19.82 2.51
N LYS A 188 -25.04 -19.71 2.36
CA LYS A 188 -24.09 -20.83 2.64
C LYS A 188 -23.63 -20.88 4.10
N THR A 189 -23.94 -19.86 4.86
CA THR A 189 -23.52 -19.72 6.27
C THR A 189 -24.64 -20.06 7.25
N GLU A 190 -25.86 -20.32 6.77
CA GLU A 190 -26.98 -20.96 7.48
C GLU A 190 -26.96 -22.48 7.28
#